data_f2a4055a774c12aa02c0ca22c57ea29a
#
_entry.id   f2a4055a774c12aa02c0ca22c57ea29a
#
_cell.length_a   1.000
_cell.length_b   1.000
_cell.length_c   1.000
_cell.angle_alpha   90.00
_cell.angle_beta   90.00
_cell.angle_gamma   90.00
#
_symmetry.space_group_name_H-M   'P 1'
#
loop_
_entity.id
_entity.type
_entity.pdbx_description
1 polymer ?
#
loop_
_entity_poly.entity_id
_entity_poly.type
_entity_poly.pdbx_seq_one_letter_code
_entity_poly.pdbx_strand_id
1 'polypeptide(L)'
;SISEPIDLDLDYYYNLLGVENNKYYFLKGGDQDYELINFDESLNKRWESSFKMDKKRPKFIDAQLLDKTINVIYHYDEKDGAYLKLVKHNLNGNIIDSSKLEIIYDKLGVRPELRIETSENKRFKLFWNQEGNGLVNYWILDLQKGEIITKNHFPLSNVIGSKQYHKILVSNKGLAFMVLSIQNTKKKVNNHLYKVFKLNTEKAVFKRAFNIEMNGKLTVSVDFTYDNLNDQIIGGGYYGDESIYEASGVFYVRIPSNRNLERVVAFTAVDFQKELFSNKRRSKNQFTDVFVKDLMLGLNGELIFISEQIRSRTYSDNLTRSTSLKVDYFFTDMYLVSINPNGEVYWINTLKKKQISQNDSGIYSSFFLFKDPKAMRIIFNDEISRDGTVSEYIIRGDGTYDRDIVFNTEKQELGLRLQDSEQVAKNVLLIPSQIKRAVRLVRVTF
;
A
#
# COMPACT_ATOMS: atom_id res chain seq x y z
N SER A 1 17.55 1.98 19.06
CA SER A 1 17.65 0.64 19.72
C SER A 1 17.34 -0.47 18.73
N ILE A 2 17.85 -1.66 19.03
CA ILE A 2 17.68 -2.86 18.21
C ILE A 2 17.27 -3.99 19.13
N SER A 3 16.24 -4.77 18.74
CA SER A 3 15.82 -5.93 19.51
C SER A 3 16.78 -7.12 19.37
N GLU A 4 16.67 -8.10 20.27
CA GLU A 4 17.18 -9.43 20.03
C GLU A 4 16.52 -10.05 18.79
N PRO A 5 17.18 -11.02 18.13
CA PRO A 5 16.61 -11.72 17.00
C PRO A 5 15.32 -12.47 17.37
N ILE A 6 14.34 -12.40 16.50
CA ILE A 6 13.09 -13.16 16.52
C ILE A 6 13.20 -14.22 15.43
N ASP A 7 13.23 -15.49 15.78
CA ASP A 7 13.30 -16.57 14.80
C ASP A 7 11.95 -16.72 14.08
N LEU A 8 12.01 -16.96 12.76
CA LEU A 8 10.87 -17.19 11.89
C LEU A 8 10.87 -18.63 11.39
N ASP A 9 9.70 -19.25 11.31
CA ASP A 9 9.50 -20.58 10.74
C ASP A 9 9.69 -20.61 9.21
N LEU A 10 9.48 -21.79 8.57
CA LEU A 10 9.69 -21.94 7.12
C LEU A 10 8.70 -21.10 6.29
N ASP A 11 7.39 -21.22 6.59
CA ASP A 11 6.31 -20.52 5.90
C ASP A 11 5.76 -19.41 6.81
N TYR A 12 6.60 -18.42 7.04
CA TYR A 12 6.33 -17.37 8.01
C TYR A 12 5.64 -16.15 7.38
N TYR A 13 4.89 -15.48 8.21
CA TYR A 13 4.50 -14.08 8.06
C TYR A 13 4.77 -13.33 9.36
N TYR A 14 4.89 -12.02 9.28
CA TYR A 14 4.94 -11.16 10.45
C TYR A 14 4.23 -9.84 10.18
N ASN A 15 3.86 -9.17 11.26
CA ASN A 15 3.19 -7.88 11.19
C ASN A 15 3.61 -7.00 12.38
N LEU A 16 3.89 -5.72 12.09
CA LEU A 16 4.00 -4.68 13.10
C LEU A 16 2.59 -4.24 13.46
N LEU A 17 2.15 -4.44 14.69
CA LEU A 17 0.76 -4.19 15.10
C LEU A 17 0.54 -2.75 15.55
N GLY A 18 1.60 -2.08 16.02
CA GLY A 18 1.55 -0.71 16.50
C GLY A 18 2.15 -0.54 17.91
N VAL A 19 1.89 0.62 18.50
CA VAL A 19 2.37 1.01 19.84
C VAL A 19 1.21 1.42 20.74
N GLU A 20 1.29 1.04 22.00
CA GLU A 20 0.38 1.49 23.04
C GLU A 20 1.16 1.62 24.36
N ASN A 21 1.07 2.79 25.02
CA ASN A 21 1.79 3.09 26.27
C ASN A 21 3.31 2.81 26.20
N ASN A 22 3.97 3.25 25.12
CA ASN A 22 5.40 3.04 24.83
C ASN A 22 5.80 1.56 24.77
N LYS A 23 4.86 0.64 24.51
CA LYS A 23 5.11 -0.77 24.27
C LYS A 23 4.78 -1.10 22.82
N TYR A 24 5.65 -1.87 22.18
CA TYR A 24 5.50 -2.28 20.80
C TYR A 24 4.93 -3.69 20.73
N TYR A 25 4.04 -3.90 19.79
CA TYR A 25 3.38 -5.19 19.59
C TYR A 25 3.72 -5.72 18.20
N PHE A 26 4.13 -6.95 18.18
CA PHE A 26 4.54 -7.66 16.98
C PHE A 26 3.83 -9.00 16.91
N LEU A 27 3.48 -9.42 15.70
CA LEU A 27 2.93 -10.73 15.43
C LEU A 27 3.85 -11.45 14.46
N LYS A 28 4.15 -12.70 14.73
CA LYS A 28 4.69 -13.66 13.76
C LYS A 28 3.81 -14.89 13.72
N GLY A 29 3.88 -15.67 12.65
CA GLY A 29 3.14 -16.91 12.55
C GLY A 29 3.58 -17.76 11.39
N GLY A 30 3.10 -18.99 11.38
CA GLY A 30 3.23 -19.96 10.32
C GLY A 30 1.86 -20.40 9.80
N ASP A 31 1.78 -21.61 9.27
CA ASP A 31 0.58 -22.12 8.60
C ASP A 31 -0.64 -22.30 9.51
N GLN A 32 -0.43 -22.63 10.80
CA GLN A 32 -1.51 -23.04 11.69
C GLN A 32 -1.54 -22.32 13.05
N ASP A 33 -0.57 -21.46 13.30
CA ASP A 33 -0.41 -20.74 14.54
C ASP A 33 0.13 -19.33 14.33
N TYR A 34 0.01 -18.53 15.38
CA TYR A 34 0.64 -17.21 15.46
C TYR A 34 1.10 -16.93 16.89
N GLU A 35 2.07 -16.07 16.99
CA GLU A 35 2.62 -15.61 18.25
C GLU A 35 2.51 -14.10 18.35
N LEU A 36 2.06 -13.63 19.51
CA LEU A 36 2.07 -12.22 19.87
C LEU A 36 3.26 -11.95 20.76
N ILE A 37 4.03 -10.94 20.42
CA ILE A 37 5.23 -10.54 21.14
C ILE A 37 5.11 -9.09 21.55
N ASN A 38 5.41 -8.79 22.81
CA ASN A 38 5.45 -7.43 23.33
C ASN A 38 6.87 -7.02 23.71
N PHE A 39 7.23 -5.81 23.33
CA PHE A 39 8.49 -5.17 23.63
C PHE A 39 8.29 -3.89 24.43
N ASP A 40 9.25 -3.54 25.28
CA ASP A 40 9.32 -2.22 25.90
C ASP A 40 9.90 -1.16 24.95
N GLU A 41 10.01 0.06 25.44
CA GLU A 41 10.54 1.19 24.69
C GLU A 41 12.00 0.99 24.21
N SER A 42 12.77 0.19 24.90
CA SER A 42 14.16 -0.17 24.54
C SER A 42 14.24 -1.36 23.60
N LEU A 43 13.10 -1.94 23.21
CA LEU A 43 12.96 -3.17 22.42
C LEU A 43 13.41 -4.45 23.14
N ASN A 44 13.36 -4.47 24.48
CA ASN A 44 13.51 -5.73 25.23
C ASN A 44 12.18 -6.48 25.22
N LYS A 45 12.22 -7.78 24.93
CA LYS A 45 11.02 -8.64 24.95
C LYS A 45 10.47 -8.74 26.39
N ARG A 46 9.18 -8.42 26.56
CA ARG A 46 8.48 -8.47 27.85
C ARG A 46 7.70 -9.74 28.02
N TRP A 47 6.98 -10.15 26.99
CA TRP A 47 6.23 -11.40 26.96
C TRP A 47 6.04 -11.88 25.54
N GLU A 48 5.71 -13.15 25.40
CA GLU A 48 5.38 -13.84 24.16
C GLU A 48 4.27 -14.84 24.45
N SER A 49 3.29 -14.96 23.57
CA SER A 49 2.17 -15.90 23.71
C SER A 49 1.83 -16.51 22.37
N SER A 50 1.71 -17.83 22.34
CA SER A 50 1.42 -18.61 21.14
C SER A 50 -0.03 -19.05 21.08
N PHE A 51 -0.63 -19.01 19.90
CA PHE A 51 -2.05 -19.32 19.66
C PHE A 51 -2.19 -20.20 18.44
N LYS A 52 -3.03 -21.23 18.53
CA LYS A 52 -3.39 -22.05 17.37
C LYS A 52 -4.60 -21.44 16.66
N MET A 53 -4.52 -21.36 15.34
CA MET A 53 -5.67 -21.05 14.50
C MET A 53 -6.59 -22.25 14.35
N ASP A 54 -7.85 -22.02 13.95
CA ASP A 54 -8.84 -23.08 13.82
C ASP A 54 -8.56 -24.08 12.69
N LYS A 55 -8.98 -25.22 12.91
CA LYS A 55 -8.90 -26.58 12.41
C LYS A 55 -8.45 -26.89 10.98
N LYS A 56 -8.90 -26.25 9.92
CA LYS A 56 -8.59 -26.72 8.57
C LYS A 56 -8.09 -25.59 7.67
N ARG A 57 -6.84 -25.75 7.25
CA ARG A 57 -6.19 -24.84 6.29
C ARG A 57 -6.42 -23.38 6.66
N PRO A 58 -6.13 -22.97 7.89
CA PRO A 58 -6.20 -21.59 8.24
C PRO A 58 -5.22 -20.80 7.38
N LYS A 59 -5.57 -19.59 7.02
CA LYS A 59 -4.68 -18.67 6.34
C LYS A 59 -4.81 -17.31 7.00
N PHE A 60 -3.71 -16.83 7.53
CA PHE A 60 -3.62 -15.48 8.07
C PHE A 60 -3.96 -14.44 6.99
N ILE A 61 -4.65 -13.42 7.38
CA ILE A 61 -5.07 -12.34 6.50
C ILE A 61 -4.47 -11.02 6.96
N ASP A 62 -4.70 -10.63 8.21
CA ASP A 62 -4.25 -9.36 8.74
C ASP A 62 -4.27 -9.34 10.27
N ALA A 63 -3.48 -8.46 10.88
CA ALA A 63 -3.57 -8.14 12.28
C ALA A 63 -3.21 -6.68 12.55
N GLN A 64 -3.86 -6.08 13.53
CA GLN A 64 -3.57 -4.70 13.93
C GLN A 64 -3.97 -4.40 15.36
N LEU A 65 -3.31 -3.42 15.94
CA LEU A 65 -3.69 -2.81 17.21
C LEU A 65 -4.66 -1.65 16.95
N LEU A 66 -5.83 -1.71 17.59
CA LEU A 66 -6.85 -0.66 17.55
C LEU A 66 -7.51 -0.57 18.92
N ASP A 67 -7.59 0.63 19.51
CA ASP A 67 -8.29 0.91 20.77
C ASP A 67 -7.90 -0.08 21.89
N LYS A 68 -6.60 -0.27 22.12
CA LYS A 68 -6.02 -1.19 23.12
C LYS A 68 -6.37 -2.67 22.91
N THR A 69 -6.83 -3.02 21.72
CA THR A 69 -7.19 -4.39 21.34
C THR A 69 -6.34 -4.83 20.14
N ILE A 70 -5.71 -5.99 20.26
CA ILE A 70 -5.02 -6.64 19.15
C ILE A 70 -6.06 -7.50 18.42
N ASN A 71 -6.32 -7.15 17.17
CA ASN A 71 -7.29 -7.82 16.31
C ASN A 71 -6.53 -8.70 15.32
N VAL A 72 -6.75 -10.00 15.34
CA VAL A 72 -6.17 -10.98 14.42
C VAL A 72 -7.26 -11.54 13.53
N ILE A 73 -7.06 -11.48 12.21
CA ILE A 73 -8.03 -11.90 11.21
C ILE A 73 -7.41 -13.00 10.37
N TYR A 74 -8.10 -14.11 10.25
CA TYR A 74 -7.75 -15.21 9.38
C TYR A 74 -8.98 -15.88 8.79
N HIS A 75 -8.83 -16.64 7.74
CA HIS A 75 -9.89 -17.51 7.23
C HIS A 75 -9.53 -18.98 7.44
N TYR A 76 -10.53 -19.83 7.52
CA TYR A 76 -10.38 -21.27 7.65
C TYR A 76 -11.53 -22.00 6.97
N ASP A 77 -11.35 -23.30 6.70
CA ASP A 77 -12.34 -24.12 6.02
C ASP A 77 -13.22 -24.88 7.00
N GLU A 78 -14.51 -24.90 6.70
CA GLU A 78 -15.49 -25.84 7.25
C GLU A 78 -16.12 -26.70 6.15
N LYS A 79 -17.08 -27.57 6.52
CA LYS A 79 -17.74 -28.48 5.57
C LYS A 79 -18.57 -27.75 4.53
N ASP A 80 -19.09 -26.61 4.82
CA ASP A 80 -20.03 -25.80 4.04
C ASP A 80 -19.41 -24.57 3.37
N GLY A 81 -18.16 -24.25 3.66
CA GLY A 81 -17.44 -23.12 3.03
C GLY A 81 -16.21 -22.66 3.79
N ALA A 82 -15.68 -21.50 3.42
CA ALA A 82 -14.61 -20.83 4.13
C ALA A 82 -15.16 -19.64 4.92
N TYR A 83 -14.69 -19.49 6.14
CA TYR A 83 -15.16 -18.48 7.07
C TYR A 83 -14.05 -17.51 7.43
N LEU A 84 -14.40 -16.24 7.58
CA LEU A 84 -13.58 -15.26 8.28
C LEU A 84 -13.72 -15.45 9.78
N LYS A 85 -12.61 -15.30 10.49
CA LYS A 85 -12.57 -15.27 11.95
C LYS A 85 -11.83 -14.03 12.42
N LEU A 86 -12.39 -13.38 13.41
CA LEU A 86 -11.77 -12.31 14.16
C LEU A 86 -11.49 -12.82 15.58
N VAL A 87 -10.23 -12.76 15.99
CA VAL A 87 -9.81 -13.02 17.37
C VAL A 87 -9.30 -11.72 17.97
N LYS A 88 -9.85 -11.33 19.10
CA LYS A 88 -9.45 -10.13 19.83
C LYS A 88 -8.64 -10.50 21.07
N HIS A 89 -7.49 -9.85 21.23
CA HIS A 89 -6.64 -10.00 22.40
C HIS A 89 -6.53 -8.66 23.14
N ASN A 90 -6.39 -8.72 24.43
CA ASN A 90 -5.99 -7.56 25.23
C ASN A 90 -4.48 -7.32 25.09
N LEU A 91 -3.99 -6.23 25.70
CA LEU A 91 -2.57 -5.84 25.65
C LEU A 91 -1.62 -6.78 26.41
N ASN A 92 -2.15 -7.76 27.16
CA ASN A 92 -1.36 -8.82 27.81
C ASN A 92 -1.35 -10.12 27.00
N GLY A 93 -1.89 -10.09 25.78
CA GLY A 93 -1.96 -11.24 24.88
C GLY A 93 -3.12 -12.21 25.14
N ASN A 94 -3.96 -12.01 26.16
CA ASN A 94 -5.07 -12.91 26.43
C ASN A 94 -6.23 -12.70 25.43
N ILE A 95 -6.83 -13.80 24.96
CA ILE A 95 -8.05 -13.74 24.14
C ILE A 95 -9.19 -13.17 24.98
N ILE A 96 -9.85 -12.13 24.46
CA ILE A 96 -11.02 -11.51 25.09
C ILE A 96 -12.30 -11.73 24.29
N ASP A 97 -12.17 -11.99 23.00
CA ASP A 97 -13.28 -12.30 22.11
C ASP A 97 -12.83 -13.14 20.91
N SER A 98 -13.73 -13.95 20.36
CA SER A 98 -13.45 -14.78 19.19
C SER A 98 -14.73 -15.00 18.39
N SER A 99 -14.86 -14.31 17.27
CA SER A 99 -16.08 -14.28 16.46
C SER A 99 -15.87 -14.93 15.10
N LYS A 100 -16.73 -15.87 14.74
CA LYS A 100 -16.92 -16.36 13.38
C LYS A 100 -17.78 -15.34 12.64
N LEU A 101 -17.23 -14.73 11.59
CA LEU A 101 -17.85 -13.57 10.95
C LEU A 101 -18.77 -13.96 9.79
N GLU A 102 -18.22 -14.52 8.72
CA GLU A 102 -18.98 -14.71 7.48
C GLU A 102 -18.40 -15.82 6.60
N ILE A 103 -19.22 -16.44 5.76
CA ILE A 103 -18.78 -17.29 4.66
C ILE A 103 -18.28 -16.39 3.54
N ILE A 104 -17.03 -16.56 3.13
CA ILE A 104 -16.38 -15.77 2.07
C ILE A 104 -16.37 -16.46 0.72
N TYR A 105 -16.60 -17.76 0.65
CA TYR A 105 -16.82 -18.53 -0.59
C TYR A 105 -17.54 -19.87 -0.33
N ASP A 106 -18.25 -20.33 -1.34
CA ASP A 106 -18.85 -21.66 -1.36
C ASP A 106 -17.81 -22.76 -1.65
N LYS A 107 -18.21 -24.00 -1.39
CA LYS A 107 -17.38 -25.20 -1.32
C LYS A 107 -16.57 -25.59 -2.54
N LEU A 108 -16.96 -25.24 -3.74
CA LEU A 108 -16.52 -25.88 -4.97
C LEU A 108 -15.88 -24.90 -5.94
N GLY A 109 -14.55 -24.86 -5.95
CA GLY A 109 -13.81 -24.13 -6.97
C GLY A 109 -12.43 -23.61 -6.55
N VAL A 110 -11.75 -22.97 -7.48
CA VAL A 110 -10.54 -22.19 -7.22
C VAL A 110 -10.93 -21.02 -6.30
N ARG A 111 -10.31 -20.95 -5.13
CA ARG A 111 -10.55 -19.84 -4.20
C ARG A 111 -10.03 -18.55 -4.80
N PRO A 112 -10.88 -17.55 -5.02
CA PRO A 112 -10.38 -16.25 -5.43
C PRO A 112 -9.54 -15.65 -4.31
N GLU A 113 -8.47 -14.95 -4.70
CA GLU A 113 -7.63 -14.24 -3.75
C GLU A 113 -8.44 -13.18 -3.00
N LEU A 114 -8.41 -13.25 -1.68
CA LEU A 114 -9.04 -12.25 -0.82
C LEU A 114 -8.10 -11.06 -0.67
N ARG A 115 -8.56 -9.89 -1.05
CA ARG A 115 -7.84 -8.61 -0.93
C ARG A 115 -8.45 -7.77 0.18
N ILE A 116 -7.63 -6.92 0.77
CA ILE A 116 -8.02 -6.05 1.89
C ILE A 116 -7.68 -4.61 1.56
N GLU A 117 -8.62 -3.72 1.92
CA GLU A 117 -8.39 -2.29 2.02
C GLU A 117 -8.75 -1.85 3.45
N THR A 118 -7.95 -0.96 4.02
CA THR A 118 -8.12 -0.48 5.39
C THR A 118 -8.40 1.01 5.40
N SER A 119 -9.37 1.45 6.19
CA SER A 119 -9.59 2.88 6.42
C SER A 119 -8.38 3.52 7.12
N GLU A 120 -8.15 4.81 6.90
CA GLU A 120 -7.02 5.55 7.47
C GLU A 120 -6.98 5.44 9.01
N ASN A 121 -8.16 5.51 9.68
CA ASN A 121 -8.27 5.33 11.13
C ASN A 121 -8.20 3.87 11.59
N LYS A 122 -7.89 2.93 10.69
CA LYS A 122 -7.76 1.49 10.94
C LYS A 122 -9.03 0.78 11.45
N ARG A 123 -10.17 1.47 11.57
CA ARG A 123 -11.42 0.90 12.12
C ARG A 123 -12.11 -0.03 11.13
N PHE A 124 -12.20 0.36 9.85
CA PHE A 124 -12.94 -0.40 8.85
C PHE A 124 -11.99 -1.19 7.96
N LYS A 125 -12.27 -2.47 7.79
CA LYS A 125 -11.61 -3.37 6.86
C LYS A 125 -12.59 -3.76 5.78
N LEU A 126 -12.26 -3.47 4.53
CA LEU A 126 -13.01 -3.93 3.38
C LEU A 126 -12.29 -5.13 2.78
N PHE A 127 -12.93 -6.29 2.83
CA PHE A 127 -12.49 -7.51 2.14
C PHE A 127 -13.19 -7.61 0.81
N TRP A 128 -12.49 -8.04 -0.21
CA TRP A 128 -13.10 -8.27 -1.51
C TRP A 128 -12.37 -9.35 -2.30
N ASN A 129 -13.11 -10.01 -3.17
CA ASN A 129 -12.57 -10.95 -4.15
C ASN A 129 -13.31 -10.81 -5.47
N GLN A 130 -12.71 -11.33 -6.53
CA GLN A 130 -13.30 -11.37 -7.86
C GLN A 130 -13.41 -12.82 -8.32
N GLU A 131 -14.60 -13.27 -8.67
CA GLU A 131 -14.83 -14.56 -9.26
C GLU A 131 -14.47 -14.58 -10.75
N GLY A 132 -14.25 -15.79 -11.31
CA GLY A 132 -13.90 -15.96 -12.71
C GLY A 132 -14.96 -15.48 -13.72
N ASN A 133 -16.22 -15.34 -13.29
CA ASN A 133 -17.33 -14.77 -14.07
C ASN A 133 -17.37 -13.25 -14.05
N GLY A 134 -16.43 -12.58 -13.34
CA GLY A 134 -16.37 -11.13 -13.17
C GLY A 134 -17.27 -10.60 -12.05
N LEU A 135 -17.80 -11.47 -11.19
CA LEU A 135 -18.52 -11.05 -9.99
C LEU A 135 -17.51 -10.61 -8.93
N VAL A 136 -17.68 -9.42 -8.36
CA VAL A 136 -16.90 -8.94 -7.21
C VAL A 136 -17.75 -9.04 -5.97
N ASN A 137 -17.29 -9.83 -5.01
CA ASN A 137 -17.88 -9.90 -3.68
C ASN A 137 -17.10 -9.00 -2.73
N TYR A 138 -17.79 -8.35 -1.80
CA TYR A 138 -17.14 -7.52 -0.79
C TYR A 138 -17.85 -7.54 0.56
N TRP A 139 -17.06 -7.35 1.62
CA TRP A 139 -17.50 -7.34 3.02
C TRP A 139 -16.81 -6.18 3.74
N ILE A 140 -17.54 -5.42 4.52
CA ILE A 140 -17.00 -4.36 5.36
C ILE A 140 -17.13 -4.77 6.82
N LEU A 141 -16.00 -4.94 7.49
CA LEU A 141 -15.87 -5.25 8.90
C LEU A 141 -15.64 -3.96 9.69
N ASP A 142 -16.45 -3.69 10.70
CA ASP A 142 -16.18 -2.71 11.75
C ASP A 142 -15.42 -3.41 12.89
N LEU A 143 -14.13 -3.16 13.01
CA LEU A 143 -13.29 -3.80 14.02
C LEU A 143 -13.67 -3.41 15.46
N GLN A 144 -14.15 -2.19 15.70
CA GLN A 144 -14.62 -1.81 17.04
C GLN A 144 -15.80 -2.68 17.47
N LYS A 145 -16.79 -2.82 16.60
CA LYS A 145 -17.96 -3.65 16.86
C LYS A 145 -17.65 -5.15 16.76
N GLY A 146 -16.69 -5.55 15.93
CA GLY A 146 -16.37 -6.95 15.66
C GLY A 146 -17.38 -7.64 14.75
N GLU A 147 -18.06 -6.91 13.87
CA GLU A 147 -19.12 -7.43 13.01
C GLU A 147 -18.99 -6.95 11.55
N ILE A 148 -19.48 -7.77 10.63
CA ILE A 148 -19.65 -7.37 9.22
C ILE A 148 -20.88 -6.45 9.15
N ILE A 149 -20.65 -5.16 8.85
CA ILE A 149 -21.70 -4.15 8.74
C ILE A 149 -22.32 -4.10 7.35
N THR A 150 -21.62 -4.62 6.35
CA THR A 150 -22.09 -4.64 4.95
C THR A 150 -21.47 -5.82 4.23
N LYS A 151 -22.31 -6.54 3.47
CA LYS A 151 -21.89 -7.53 2.48
C LYS A 151 -22.69 -7.37 1.20
N ASN A 152 -22.03 -7.52 0.07
CA ASN A 152 -22.70 -7.49 -1.22
C ASN A 152 -21.79 -8.01 -2.35
N HIS A 153 -22.39 -8.06 -3.54
CA HIS A 153 -21.69 -8.39 -4.77
C HIS A 153 -22.13 -7.49 -5.92
N PHE A 154 -21.31 -7.40 -6.96
CA PHE A 154 -21.69 -6.73 -8.21
C PHE A 154 -21.00 -7.33 -9.42
N PRO A 155 -21.66 -7.36 -10.58
CA PRO A 155 -21.07 -7.89 -11.79
C PRO A 155 -20.17 -6.84 -12.46
N LEU A 156 -18.90 -7.18 -12.63
CA LEU A 156 -17.98 -6.42 -13.48
C LEU A 156 -18.05 -6.83 -14.96
N SER A 157 -18.63 -7.97 -15.27
CA SER A 157 -18.63 -8.58 -16.61
C SER A 157 -19.13 -7.64 -17.72
N ASN A 158 -20.01 -6.70 -17.40
CA ASN A 158 -20.52 -5.71 -18.34
C ASN A 158 -19.67 -4.44 -18.45
N VAL A 159 -18.59 -4.34 -17.70
CA VAL A 159 -17.85 -3.09 -17.48
C VAL A 159 -16.37 -3.20 -17.87
N ILE A 160 -15.79 -4.40 -17.90
CA ILE A 160 -14.33 -4.56 -17.93
C ILE A 160 -13.87 -5.58 -18.97
N GLY A 161 -12.89 -5.19 -19.79
CA GLY A 161 -11.95 -6.11 -20.45
C GLY A 161 -10.76 -6.40 -19.51
N SER A 162 -10.10 -7.52 -19.69
CA SER A 162 -9.24 -8.27 -18.75
C SER A 162 -7.94 -7.61 -18.25
N LYS A 163 -7.71 -6.30 -18.42
CA LYS A 163 -6.44 -5.62 -18.01
C LYS A 163 -6.67 -4.20 -17.48
N GLN A 164 -7.65 -4.00 -16.63
CA GLN A 164 -7.97 -2.64 -16.17
C GLN A 164 -7.61 -2.47 -14.70
N TYR A 165 -6.95 -1.34 -14.41
CA TYR A 165 -6.69 -0.91 -13.05
C TYR A 165 -8.00 -0.73 -12.30
N HIS A 166 -8.06 -1.24 -11.09
CA HIS A 166 -9.15 -0.98 -10.17
C HIS A 166 -8.60 -0.75 -8.77
N LYS A 167 -9.14 0.22 -8.11
CA LYS A 167 -8.87 0.52 -6.71
C LYS A 167 -10.19 0.51 -5.97
N ILE A 168 -10.22 -0.13 -4.84
CA ILE A 168 -11.32 -0.02 -3.88
C ILE A 168 -10.82 0.82 -2.72
N LEU A 169 -11.66 1.72 -2.22
CA LEU A 169 -11.34 2.63 -1.13
C LEU A 169 -12.39 2.47 -0.03
N VAL A 170 -11.97 2.59 1.21
CA VAL A 170 -12.85 2.63 2.38
C VAL A 170 -12.54 3.85 3.24
N SER A 171 -13.57 4.63 3.57
CA SER A 171 -13.45 5.83 4.39
C SER A 171 -13.46 5.52 5.89
N ASN A 172 -13.09 6.50 6.71
CA ASN A 172 -13.20 6.44 8.18
C ASN A 172 -14.64 6.35 8.70
N LYS A 173 -15.64 6.47 7.80
CA LYS A 173 -17.07 6.29 8.10
C LYS A 173 -17.62 4.93 7.61
N GLY A 174 -16.76 4.07 7.06
CA GLY A 174 -17.17 2.79 6.47
C GLY A 174 -17.84 2.92 5.09
N LEU A 175 -17.75 4.08 4.43
CA LEU A 175 -18.19 4.23 3.04
C LEU A 175 -17.14 3.62 2.12
N ALA A 176 -17.58 2.85 1.14
CA ALA A 176 -16.68 2.26 0.18
C ALA A 176 -16.91 2.79 -1.24
N PHE A 177 -15.85 2.85 -2.02
CA PHE A 177 -15.85 3.32 -3.40
C PHE A 177 -15.00 2.39 -4.25
N MET A 178 -15.38 2.25 -5.53
CA MET A 178 -14.59 1.55 -6.52
C MET A 178 -14.28 2.46 -7.68
N VAL A 179 -13.02 2.51 -8.07
CA VAL A 179 -12.52 3.27 -9.22
C VAL A 179 -12.02 2.28 -10.27
N LEU A 180 -12.61 2.29 -11.44
CA LEU A 180 -12.28 1.40 -12.54
C LEU A 180 -11.75 2.18 -13.75
N SER A 181 -10.61 1.74 -14.26
CA SER A 181 -10.05 2.23 -15.52
C SER A 181 -10.71 1.53 -16.70
N ILE A 182 -11.27 2.27 -17.63
CA ILE A 182 -11.97 1.77 -18.81
C ILE A 182 -11.21 2.19 -20.07
N GLN A 183 -10.98 1.24 -20.98
CA GLN A 183 -10.35 1.48 -22.29
C GLN A 183 -8.95 2.13 -22.24
N ASN A 184 -8.17 1.86 -21.21
CA ASN A 184 -6.76 2.27 -21.14
C ASN A 184 -5.89 1.37 -22.03
N THR A 185 -5.96 1.55 -23.34
CA THR A 185 -5.28 0.69 -24.34
C THR A 185 -4.63 1.52 -25.44
N LYS A 186 -3.64 0.95 -26.16
CA LYS A 186 -2.90 1.57 -27.27
C LYS A 186 -3.72 1.80 -28.56
N LYS A 187 -5.03 1.86 -28.54
CA LYS A 187 -5.84 2.05 -29.75
C LYS A 187 -5.84 3.51 -30.19
N LYS A 188 -5.90 3.71 -31.52
CA LYS A 188 -5.89 5.05 -32.15
C LYS A 188 -7.04 5.98 -31.73
N VAL A 189 -8.19 5.43 -31.35
CA VAL A 189 -9.30 6.19 -30.76
C VAL A 189 -9.29 5.84 -29.28
N ASN A 190 -8.95 6.83 -28.48
CA ASN A 190 -8.80 6.64 -27.06
C ASN A 190 -9.99 7.25 -26.31
N ASN A 191 -10.90 6.38 -25.87
CA ASN A 191 -12.02 6.72 -25.01
C ASN A 191 -11.75 6.34 -23.55
N HIS A 192 -10.50 6.48 -23.11
CA HIS A 192 -10.13 6.16 -21.74
C HIS A 192 -10.86 7.07 -20.76
N LEU A 193 -11.45 6.44 -19.75
CA LEU A 193 -12.12 7.10 -18.63
C LEU A 193 -12.01 6.25 -17.37
N TYR A 194 -12.22 6.87 -16.21
CA TYR A 194 -12.47 6.16 -14.97
C TYR A 194 -13.96 6.17 -14.64
N LYS A 195 -14.47 5.00 -14.26
CA LYS A 195 -15.80 4.88 -13.64
C LYS A 195 -15.65 4.77 -12.14
N VAL A 196 -16.36 5.60 -11.41
CA VAL A 196 -16.38 5.60 -9.95
C VAL A 196 -17.75 5.20 -9.47
N PHE A 197 -17.78 4.15 -8.63
CA PHE A 197 -18.98 3.61 -8.01
C PHE A 197 -18.93 3.87 -6.51
N LYS A 198 -20.02 4.37 -5.94
CA LYS A 198 -20.21 4.41 -4.50
C LYS A 198 -20.92 3.14 -4.08
N LEU A 199 -20.31 2.37 -3.19
CA LEU A 199 -20.88 1.17 -2.61
C LEU A 199 -21.85 1.60 -1.50
N ASN A 200 -23.13 1.33 -1.67
CA ASN A 200 -24.13 1.72 -0.68
C ASN A 200 -24.16 0.72 0.48
N THR A 201 -24.06 1.23 1.70
CA THR A 201 -24.11 0.44 2.93
C THR A 201 -25.53 0.05 3.37
N GLU A 202 -26.56 0.78 2.93
CA GLU A 202 -27.94 0.56 3.39
C GLU A 202 -28.83 -0.22 2.41
N LYS A 203 -28.55 -0.15 1.13
CA LYS A 203 -29.29 -0.87 0.08
C LYS A 203 -28.29 -1.46 -0.89
N ALA A 204 -28.31 -2.74 -1.04
CA ALA A 204 -27.48 -3.57 -1.91
C ALA A 204 -27.46 -3.16 -3.40
N VAL A 205 -27.55 -1.89 -3.72
CA VAL A 205 -27.60 -1.37 -5.06
C VAL A 205 -26.52 -0.30 -5.26
N PHE A 206 -25.70 -0.47 -6.30
CA PHE A 206 -24.83 0.59 -6.80
C PHE A 206 -25.65 1.82 -7.12
N LYS A 207 -25.46 2.87 -6.36
CA LYS A 207 -25.88 4.20 -6.81
C LYS A 207 -24.80 4.75 -7.71
N ARG A 208 -25.18 4.86 -8.98
CA ARG A 208 -24.61 5.64 -10.08
C ARG A 208 -23.10 5.77 -10.12
N ALA A 209 -22.52 5.07 -11.11
CA ALA A 209 -21.19 5.38 -11.61
C ALA A 209 -21.20 6.78 -12.21
N PHE A 210 -20.19 7.56 -11.94
CA PHE A 210 -19.86 8.72 -12.74
C PHE A 210 -18.55 8.49 -13.47
N ASN A 211 -18.39 9.18 -14.58
CA ASN A 211 -17.24 9.05 -15.43
C ASN A 211 -16.27 10.20 -15.20
N ILE A 212 -14.98 9.89 -15.22
CA ILE A 212 -13.90 10.86 -15.31
C ILE A 212 -13.29 10.69 -16.68
N GLU A 213 -13.61 11.59 -17.59
CA GLU A 213 -13.07 11.57 -18.94
C GLU A 213 -11.58 11.97 -18.92
N MET A 214 -10.73 11.15 -19.50
CA MET A 214 -9.30 11.41 -19.59
C MET A 214 -8.93 12.31 -20.79
N ASN A 215 -9.93 12.81 -21.53
CA ASN A 215 -9.77 13.78 -22.63
C ASN A 215 -8.69 13.36 -23.66
N GLY A 216 -8.73 12.11 -24.07
CA GLY A 216 -7.79 11.54 -25.03
C GLY A 216 -6.43 11.13 -24.45
N LYS A 217 -6.22 11.26 -23.14
CA LYS A 217 -5.00 10.81 -22.45
C LYS A 217 -5.12 9.37 -22.01
N LEU A 218 -3.99 8.65 -21.99
CA LEU A 218 -3.84 7.30 -21.41
C LEU A 218 -3.26 7.41 -20.01
N THR A 219 -3.55 6.46 -19.15
CA THR A 219 -2.89 6.37 -17.84
C THR A 219 -1.66 5.50 -17.93
N VAL A 220 -0.53 6.01 -17.46
CA VAL A 220 0.73 5.28 -17.29
C VAL A 220 0.81 4.68 -15.89
N SER A 221 0.60 5.51 -14.87
CA SER A 221 0.54 5.09 -13.48
C SER A 221 -0.34 6.06 -12.70
N VAL A 222 -1.12 5.54 -11.74
CA VAL A 222 -2.04 6.34 -10.93
C VAL A 222 -2.25 5.65 -9.59
N ASP A 223 -2.54 6.43 -8.57
CA ASP A 223 -3.21 5.93 -7.37
C ASP A 223 -4.35 6.87 -6.96
N PHE A 224 -5.27 6.32 -6.17
CA PHE A 224 -6.42 7.02 -5.61
C PHE A 224 -6.47 6.80 -4.11
N THR A 225 -6.90 7.83 -3.38
CA THR A 225 -7.11 7.77 -1.94
C THR A 225 -8.39 8.49 -1.55
N TYR A 226 -8.88 8.22 -0.33
CA TYR A 226 -10.01 8.92 0.23
C TYR A 226 -9.54 9.98 1.23
N ASP A 227 -9.84 11.23 0.94
CA ASP A 227 -9.60 12.36 1.84
C ASP A 227 -10.73 12.41 2.87
N ASN A 228 -10.47 11.83 4.04
CA ASN A 228 -11.43 11.76 5.13
C ASN A 228 -11.77 13.11 5.76
N LEU A 229 -10.86 14.09 5.63
CA LEU A 229 -11.07 15.43 6.18
C LEU A 229 -12.05 16.23 5.32
N ASN A 230 -11.88 16.19 4.00
CA ASN A 230 -12.70 16.95 3.05
C ASN A 230 -13.81 16.11 2.40
N ASP A 231 -13.96 14.84 2.79
CA ASP A 231 -14.99 13.89 2.32
C ASP A 231 -15.03 13.76 0.79
N GLN A 232 -13.87 13.42 0.21
CA GLN A 232 -13.69 13.35 -1.25
C GLN A 232 -12.70 12.24 -1.66
N ILE A 233 -12.81 11.80 -2.91
CA ILE A 233 -11.79 10.95 -3.53
C ILE A 233 -10.80 11.85 -4.25
N ILE A 234 -9.53 11.60 -4.04
CA ILE A 234 -8.43 12.27 -4.74
C ILE A 234 -7.61 11.21 -5.46
N GLY A 235 -7.22 11.52 -6.69
CA GLY A 235 -6.30 10.71 -7.48
C GLY A 235 -5.23 11.56 -8.13
N GLY A 236 -4.05 10.98 -8.30
CA GLY A 236 -2.94 11.62 -9.01
C GLY A 236 -2.04 10.60 -9.68
N GLY A 237 -1.46 11.00 -10.80
CA GLY A 237 -0.60 10.10 -11.54
C GLY A 237 -0.06 10.67 -12.84
N TYR A 238 0.44 9.79 -13.67
CA TYR A 238 1.07 10.10 -14.95
C TYR A 238 0.17 9.70 -16.10
N TYR A 239 0.04 10.59 -17.08
CA TYR A 239 -0.62 10.29 -18.34
C TYR A 239 0.38 10.19 -19.49
N GLY A 240 0.02 9.42 -20.51
CA GLY A 240 0.69 9.37 -21.80
C GLY A 240 -0.25 9.82 -22.92
N ASP A 241 0.29 10.45 -23.96
CA ASP A 241 -0.50 10.88 -25.12
C ASP A 241 -0.76 9.70 -26.07
N GLU A 242 0.23 8.85 -26.28
CA GLU A 242 0.15 7.76 -27.26
C GLU A 242 0.49 6.38 -26.63
N SER A 243 0.97 6.34 -25.40
CA SER A 243 1.48 5.14 -24.76
C SER A 243 1.03 5.02 -23.31
N ILE A 244 0.73 3.78 -22.89
CA ILE A 244 0.51 3.44 -21.48
C ILE A 244 1.82 3.14 -20.73
N TYR A 245 2.95 3.23 -21.39
CA TYR A 245 4.28 2.94 -20.83
C TYR A 245 5.16 4.17 -20.70
N GLU A 246 4.83 5.25 -21.43
CA GLU A 246 5.61 6.48 -21.50
C GLU A 246 4.77 7.65 -21.01
N ALA A 247 5.23 8.31 -19.97
CA ALA A 247 4.54 9.46 -19.42
C ALA A 247 4.90 10.75 -20.17
N SER A 248 3.85 11.49 -20.57
CA SER A 248 3.94 12.83 -21.18
C SER A 248 3.75 13.93 -20.12
N GLY A 249 3.02 13.65 -19.06
CA GLY A 249 2.75 14.60 -18.00
C GLY A 249 2.05 13.97 -16.81
N VAL A 250 1.54 14.83 -15.93
CA VAL A 250 0.81 14.44 -14.72
C VAL A 250 -0.63 14.86 -14.80
N PHE A 251 -1.49 14.17 -14.08
CA PHE A 251 -2.89 14.55 -13.92
C PHE A 251 -3.33 14.46 -12.46
N TYR A 252 -4.34 15.23 -12.15
CA TYR A 252 -4.99 15.30 -10.86
C TYR A 252 -6.50 15.14 -11.01
N VAL A 253 -7.10 14.42 -10.09
CA VAL A 253 -8.54 14.15 -10.04
C VAL A 253 -9.06 14.43 -8.64
N ARG A 254 -10.18 15.17 -8.54
CA ARG A 254 -10.85 15.45 -7.28
C ARG A 254 -12.35 15.20 -7.42
N ILE A 255 -12.92 14.42 -6.51
CA ILE A 255 -14.31 13.98 -6.56
C ILE A 255 -14.94 14.10 -5.17
N PRO A 256 -15.74 15.15 -4.91
CA PRO A 256 -16.48 15.26 -3.65
C PRO A 256 -17.52 14.15 -3.51
N SER A 257 -17.59 13.50 -2.34
CA SER A 257 -18.49 12.37 -2.09
C SER A 257 -19.93 12.75 -1.80
N ASN A 258 -20.17 13.99 -1.37
CA ASN A 258 -21.43 14.47 -0.77
C ASN A 258 -22.29 15.37 -1.67
N ARG A 259 -21.82 15.71 -2.88
CA ARG A 259 -22.59 16.53 -3.84
C ARG A 259 -23.20 15.66 -4.92
N ASN A 260 -24.29 16.15 -5.54
CA ASN A 260 -24.78 15.60 -6.78
C ASN A 260 -23.62 15.51 -7.77
N LEU A 261 -23.14 14.29 -7.98
CA LEU A 261 -21.88 13.92 -8.65
C LEU A 261 -21.77 14.39 -10.11
N GLU A 262 -22.76 15.13 -10.60
CA GLU A 262 -22.85 15.60 -11.99
C GLU A 262 -21.95 16.79 -12.31
N ARG A 263 -21.34 17.44 -11.32
CA ARG A 263 -20.70 18.75 -11.54
C ARG A 263 -19.23 18.90 -11.22
N VAL A 264 -18.55 17.94 -10.61
CA VAL A 264 -17.19 18.22 -10.14
C VAL A 264 -16.24 17.06 -10.38
N VAL A 265 -15.70 17.04 -11.55
CA VAL A 265 -14.42 16.35 -11.77
C VAL A 265 -13.45 17.41 -12.25
N ALA A 266 -12.57 17.84 -11.36
CA ALA A 266 -11.38 18.54 -11.81
C ALA A 266 -10.40 17.49 -12.33
N PHE A 267 -10.40 17.27 -13.64
CA PHE A 267 -9.29 16.63 -14.32
C PHE A 267 -8.39 17.74 -14.85
N THR A 268 -7.19 17.83 -14.31
CA THR A 268 -6.17 18.76 -14.79
C THR A 268 -4.98 17.96 -15.26
N ALA A 269 -4.59 18.13 -16.52
CA ALA A 269 -3.38 17.56 -17.09
C ALA A 269 -2.33 18.67 -17.25
N VAL A 270 -1.14 18.42 -16.74
CA VAL A 270 0.01 19.35 -16.83
C VAL A 270 1.12 18.69 -17.62
N ASP A 271 1.58 19.37 -18.67
CA ASP A 271 2.74 18.93 -19.44
C ASP A 271 4.03 19.07 -18.58
N PHE A 272 4.68 17.96 -18.40
CA PHE A 272 5.74 17.79 -17.44
C PHE A 272 7.14 17.74 -18.07
N GLN A 273 7.21 17.57 -19.37
CA GLN A 273 8.49 17.32 -20.07
C GLN A 273 9.44 18.51 -20.00
N LYS A 274 8.90 19.74 -20.02
CA LYS A 274 9.71 20.95 -19.99
C LYS A 274 10.39 21.19 -18.65
N GLU A 275 9.74 20.86 -17.55
CA GLU A 275 10.24 21.15 -16.20
C GLU A 275 11.22 20.10 -15.70
N LEU A 276 10.97 18.81 -15.95
CA LEU A 276 11.87 17.73 -15.52
C LEU A 276 13.14 17.61 -16.36
N PHE A 277 13.09 18.03 -17.63
CA PHE A 277 14.19 17.80 -18.57
C PHE A 277 14.87 19.06 -19.08
N SER A 278 14.55 20.23 -18.53
CA SER A 278 15.08 21.55 -18.97
C SER A 278 16.61 21.64 -19.01
N ASN A 279 17.33 20.75 -18.36
CA ASN A 279 18.79 20.83 -18.20
C ASN A 279 19.62 19.73 -18.88
N LYS A 280 19.02 18.85 -19.68
CA LYS A 280 19.82 17.82 -20.37
C LYS A 280 19.46 17.73 -21.86
N ARG A 281 20.44 18.01 -22.71
CA ARG A 281 20.44 17.57 -24.12
C ARG A 281 20.27 16.05 -24.17
N ARG A 282 19.06 15.54 -24.04
CA ARG A 282 18.78 14.11 -24.20
C ARG A 282 17.88 13.93 -25.41
N SER A 283 18.43 13.23 -26.39
CA SER A 283 17.69 12.49 -27.38
C SER A 283 16.58 11.69 -26.70
N LYS A 284 15.32 11.83 -27.11
CA LYS A 284 14.16 10.92 -26.92
C LYS A 284 14.27 9.96 -25.73
N ASN A 285 14.59 10.43 -24.54
CA ASN A 285 14.56 9.57 -23.37
C ASN A 285 13.15 9.60 -22.82
N GLN A 286 12.45 8.56 -23.14
CA GLN A 286 11.12 8.22 -22.70
C GLN A 286 11.10 8.15 -21.18
N PHE A 287 10.16 8.87 -20.55
CA PHE A 287 9.90 8.78 -19.12
C PHE A 287 9.05 7.52 -18.88
N THR A 288 9.74 6.41 -18.69
CA THR A 288 9.14 5.07 -18.57
C THR A 288 9.39 4.46 -17.21
N ASP A 289 8.64 3.41 -16.91
CA ASP A 289 8.80 2.60 -15.69
C ASP A 289 8.64 3.42 -14.39
N VAL A 290 7.83 4.45 -14.44
CA VAL A 290 7.48 5.29 -13.29
C VAL A 290 6.19 4.80 -12.67
N PHE A 291 6.21 4.58 -11.35
CA PHE A 291 5.08 4.07 -10.58
C PHE A 291 4.77 5.01 -9.42
N VAL A 292 3.51 5.44 -9.30
CA VAL A 292 3.03 6.12 -8.10
C VAL A 292 3.08 5.13 -6.95
N LYS A 293 3.74 5.53 -5.86
CA LYS A 293 4.00 4.69 -4.69
C LYS A 293 3.19 5.15 -3.48
N ASP A 294 2.99 6.44 -3.33
CA ASP A 294 2.28 7.01 -2.19
C ASP A 294 1.59 8.32 -2.56
N LEU A 295 0.51 8.62 -1.83
CA LEU A 295 -0.26 9.86 -1.93
C LEU A 295 -0.33 10.49 -0.53
N MET A 296 0.17 11.71 -0.41
CA MET A 296 0.07 12.50 0.82
C MET A 296 -0.90 13.66 0.60
N LEU A 297 -1.88 13.78 1.49
CA LEU A 297 -2.88 14.83 1.45
C LEU A 297 -2.54 15.94 2.43
N GLY A 298 -2.58 17.18 1.96
CA GLY A 298 -2.58 18.36 2.79
C GLY A 298 -3.96 18.64 3.41
N LEU A 299 -3.99 19.41 4.50
CA LEU A 299 -5.23 19.76 5.21
C LEU A 299 -6.26 20.48 4.33
N ASN A 300 -5.80 21.24 3.35
CA ASN A 300 -6.62 22.00 2.39
C ASN A 300 -7.04 21.20 1.16
N GLY A 301 -6.69 19.90 1.08
CA GLY A 301 -6.90 19.06 -0.09
C GLY A 301 -5.80 19.16 -1.15
N GLU A 302 -4.64 19.72 -0.82
CA GLU A 302 -3.42 19.60 -1.61
C GLU A 302 -3.01 18.13 -1.71
N LEU A 303 -2.51 17.72 -2.87
CA LEU A 303 -1.98 16.40 -3.11
C LEU A 303 -0.48 16.46 -3.41
N ILE A 304 0.30 15.73 -2.64
CA ILE A 304 1.66 15.39 -3.03
C ILE A 304 1.68 13.91 -3.39
N PHE A 305 1.96 13.57 -4.63
CA PHE A 305 2.19 12.19 -4.99
C PHE A 305 3.68 11.91 -5.19
N ILE A 306 4.09 10.77 -4.67
CA ILE A 306 5.45 10.29 -4.68
C ILE A 306 5.52 9.09 -5.60
N SER A 307 6.43 9.13 -6.53
CA SER A 307 6.64 8.06 -7.49
C SER A 307 8.09 7.66 -7.57
N GLU A 308 8.32 6.46 -8.04
CA GLU A 308 9.63 5.86 -8.15
C GLU A 308 9.80 5.18 -9.50
N GLN A 309 10.98 5.27 -10.07
CA GLN A 309 11.31 4.54 -11.28
C GLN A 309 11.80 3.14 -10.91
N ILE A 310 11.07 2.11 -11.37
CA ILE A 310 11.30 0.71 -11.01
C ILE A 310 11.43 -0.14 -12.26
N ARG A 311 12.53 -0.89 -12.36
CA ARG A 311 12.78 -1.84 -13.46
C ARG A 311 13.21 -3.18 -12.91
N SER A 312 12.89 -4.24 -13.63
CA SER A 312 13.47 -5.55 -13.42
C SER A 312 14.05 -6.11 -14.72
N ARG A 313 15.12 -6.87 -14.61
CA ARG A 313 15.77 -7.55 -15.73
C ARG A 313 15.99 -9.01 -15.38
N THR A 314 15.37 -9.90 -16.13
CA THR A 314 15.59 -11.34 -16.03
C THR A 314 16.59 -11.78 -17.08
N TYR A 315 17.57 -12.59 -16.68
CA TYR A 315 18.52 -13.22 -17.60
C TYR A 315 18.91 -14.62 -17.12
N SER A 316 19.39 -15.44 -18.05
CA SER A 316 19.92 -16.76 -17.74
C SER A 316 21.42 -16.68 -17.49
N ASP A 317 21.89 -17.26 -16.40
CA ASP A 317 23.31 -17.44 -16.12
C ASP A 317 23.77 -18.78 -16.73
N ASN A 318 24.49 -18.70 -17.84
CA ASN A 318 24.98 -19.86 -18.58
C ASN A 318 26.36 -20.34 -18.10
N LEU A 319 26.88 -19.79 -16.98
CA LEU A 319 28.22 -20.11 -16.47
C LEU A 319 28.28 -21.45 -15.73
N THR A 320 27.15 -22.03 -15.39
CA THR A 320 27.05 -23.34 -14.74
C THR A 320 26.22 -24.31 -15.58
N ARG A 321 26.48 -25.62 -15.49
CA ARG A 321 25.71 -26.67 -16.18
C ARG A 321 24.22 -26.71 -15.88
N SER A 322 23.72 -25.90 -14.95
CA SER A 322 22.31 -25.66 -14.66
C SER A 322 21.96 -24.23 -15.03
N THR A 323 21.00 -24.05 -15.92
CA THR A 323 20.44 -22.74 -16.28
C THR A 323 19.66 -22.19 -15.09
N SER A 324 20.25 -21.27 -14.32
CA SER A 324 19.52 -20.54 -13.29
C SER A 324 19.07 -19.19 -13.82
N LEU A 325 17.78 -18.87 -13.64
CA LEU A 325 17.27 -17.54 -13.93
C LEU A 325 17.67 -16.60 -12.80
N LYS A 326 18.27 -15.47 -13.16
CA LYS A 326 18.57 -14.35 -12.23
C LYS A 326 17.69 -13.17 -12.57
N VAL A 327 17.23 -12.49 -11.54
CA VAL A 327 16.41 -11.27 -11.68
C VAL A 327 17.12 -10.14 -10.93
N ASP A 328 17.52 -9.11 -11.68
CA ASP A 328 18.00 -7.86 -11.08
C ASP A 328 16.84 -6.89 -10.94
N TYR A 329 16.78 -6.22 -9.81
CA TYR A 329 15.81 -5.18 -9.49
C TYR A 329 16.51 -3.84 -9.38
N PHE A 330 15.98 -2.83 -10.05
CA PHE A 330 16.51 -1.46 -10.08
C PHE A 330 15.43 -0.53 -9.55
N PHE A 331 15.68 0.12 -8.42
CA PHE A 331 14.85 1.17 -7.85
C PHE A 331 15.67 2.45 -7.87
N THR A 332 15.27 3.39 -8.71
CA THR A 332 16.10 4.57 -9.00
C THR A 332 15.40 5.86 -8.57
N ASP A 333 15.54 6.93 -9.35
CA ASP A 333 15.07 8.25 -9.00
C ASP A 333 13.61 8.28 -8.50
N MET A 334 13.36 9.11 -7.52
CA MET A 334 12.02 9.41 -7.04
C MET A 334 11.56 10.77 -7.56
N TYR A 335 10.28 10.88 -7.87
CA TYR A 335 9.67 12.10 -8.38
C TYR A 335 8.52 12.49 -7.47
N LEU A 336 8.55 13.71 -6.98
CA LEU A 336 7.52 14.27 -6.14
C LEU A 336 6.83 15.39 -6.90
N VAL A 337 5.50 15.37 -6.89
CA VAL A 337 4.69 16.40 -7.52
C VAL A 337 3.67 16.89 -6.51
N SER A 338 3.72 18.18 -6.19
CA SER A 338 2.73 18.85 -5.37
C SER A 338 1.72 19.56 -6.26
N ILE A 339 0.44 19.30 -6.00
CA ILE A 339 -0.69 19.87 -6.75
C ILE A 339 -1.65 20.51 -5.75
N ASN A 340 -1.97 21.78 -5.98
CA ASN A 340 -2.92 22.50 -5.15
C ASN A 340 -4.37 22.03 -5.37
N PRO A 341 -5.32 22.40 -4.50
CA PRO A 341 -6.72 21.97 -4.63
C PRO A 341 -7.43 22.42 -5.92
N ASN A 342 -6.86 23.39 -6.64
CA ASN A 342 -7.38 23.85 -7.94
C ASN A 342 -6.85 23.01 -9.12
N GLY A 343 -5.92 22.07 -8.86
CA GLY A 343 -5.32 21.22 -9.87
C GLY A 343 -4.08 21.81 -10.54
N GLU A 344 -3.48 22.86 -9.97
CA GLU A 344 -2.25 23.46 -10.48
C GLU A 344 -1.04 22.86 -9.79
N VAL A 345 0.01 22.61 -10.53
CA VAL A 345 1.28 22.14 -9.96
C VAL A 345 1.93 23.28 -9.19
N TYR A 346 2.21 23.01 -7.91
CA TYR A 346 2.86 23.96 -7.03
C TYR A 346 4.39 23.84 -7.10
N TRP A 347 4.91 22.63 -6.99
CA TRP A 347 6.32 22.30 -7.19
C TRP A 347 6.54 20.87 -7.63
N ILE A 348 7.71 20.61 -8.21
CA ILE A 348 8.15 19.30 -8.65
C ILE A 348 9.60 19.08 -8.20
N ASN A 349 9.89 17.89 -7.66
CA ASN A 349 11.23 17.50 -7.28
C ASN A 349 11.64 16.16 -7.86
N THR A 350 12.92 16.07 -8.24
CA THR A 350 13.56 14.81 -8.57
C THR A 350 14.62 14.50 -7.52
N LEU A 351 14.40 13.48 -6.75
CA LEU A 351 15.30 13.02 -5.69
C LEU A 351 16.12 11.84 -6.20
N LYS A 352 17.46 11.98 -6.13
CA LYS A 352 18.37 10.99 -6.65
C LYS A 352 18.52 9.81 -5.70
N LYS A 353 18.24 8.62 -6.20
CA LYS A 353 18.39 7.35 -5.51
C LYS A 353 18.86 6.28 -6.52
N LYS A 354 19.66 5.33 -6.06
CA LYS A 354 20.07 4.20 -6.89
C LYS A 354 20.21 2.95 -6.03
N GLN A 355 19.26 2.08 -6.11
CA GLN A 355 19.28 0.79 -5.43
C GLN A 355 19.26 -0.33 -6.47
N ILE A 356 20.12 -1.31 -6.29
CA ILE A 356 20.21 -2.49 -7.14
C ILE A 356 20.28 -3.71 -6.24
N SER A 357 19.40 -4.67 -6.49
CA SER A 357 19.39 -5.94 -5.77
C SER A 357 19.15 -7.11 -6.73
N GLN A 358 19.42 -8.33 -6.28
CA GLN A 358 19.30 -9.52 -7.11
C GLN A 358 18.58 -10.65 -6.37
N ASN A 359 17.58 -11.26 -7.03
CA ASN A 359 16.84 -12.43 -6.57
C ASN A 359 16.15 -12.28 -5.19
N ASP A 360 15.89 -11.05 -4.75
CA ASP A 360 15.27 -10.73 -3.46
C ASP A 360 13.89 -10.09 -3.61
N SER A 361 13.35 -10.03 -4.82
CA SER A 361 12.08 -9.36 -5.13
C SER A 361 12.06 -7.86 -4.75
N GLY A 362 13.23 -7.24 -4.55
CA GLY A 362 13.35 -5.83 -4.17
C GLY A 362 12.90 -5.51 -2.74
N ILE A 363 12.84 -6.51 -1.85
CA ILE A 363 12.31 -6.35 -0.47
C ILE A 363 13.09 -5.35 0.39
N TYR A 364 14.36 -5.12 0.08
CA TYR A 364 15.22 -4.14 0.76
C TYR A 364 15.28 -2.79 0.04
N SER A 365 14.61 -2.69 -1.12
CA SER A 365 14.59 -1.51 -1.98
C SER A 365 13.41 -0.60 -1.67
N SER A 366 13.28 0.51 -2.45
CA SER A 366 12.26 1.55 -2.29
C SER A 366 12.51 2.41 -1.04
N PHE A 367 11.48 2.94 -0.42
CA PHE A 367 11.57 3.92 0.65
C PHE A 367 10.41 3.76 1.64
N PHE A 368 10.54 4.43 2.78
CA PHE A 368 9.47 4.71 3.72
C PHE A 368 9.17 6.20 3.78
N LEU A 369 7.89 6.57 3.74
CA LEU A 369 7.43 7.94 3.92
C LEU A 369 7.11 8.21 5.40
N PHE A 370 7.97 8.97 6.08
CA PHE A 370 7.76 9.40 7.44
C PHE A 370 7.14 10.80 7.48
N LYS A 371 6.01 10.95 8.17
CA LYS A 371 5.23 12.20 8.25
C LYS A 371 5.59 12.96 9.53
N ASP A 372 6.32 14.06 9.35
CA ASP A 372 6.63 15.02 10.44
C ASP A 372 5.72 16.25 10.27
N PRO A 373 5.27 16.91 11.34
CA PRO A 373 4.45 18.12 11.24
C PRO A 373 5.08 19.28 10.48
N LYS A 374 6.41 19.32 10.38
CA LYS A 374 7.16 20.40 9.73
C LYS A 374 7.69 20.03 8.36
N ALA A 375 7.84 18.74 8.08
CA ALA A 375 8.42 18.22 6.85
C ALA A 375 7.95 16.79 6.60
N MET A 376 8.07 16.30 5.39
CA MET A 376 8.05 14.87 5.13
C MET A 376 9.48 14.36 4.99
N ARG A 377 9.72 13.14 5.44
CA ARG A 377 11.01 12.48 5.31
C ARG A 377 10.85 11.24 4.46
N ILE A 378 11.67 11.10 3.45
CA ILE A 378 11.74 9.90 2.60
C ILE A 378 13.01 9.15 2.98
N ILE A 379 12.84 8.03 3.70
CA ILE A 379 13.92 7.25 4.28
C ILE A 379 14.17 6.03 3.38
N PHE A 380 15.43 5.76 3.03
CA PHE A 380 15.78 4.66 2.14
C PHE A 380 17.19 4.10 2.42
N ASN A 381 17.39 2.83 2.06
CA ASN A 381 18.73 2.24 2.04
C ASN A 381 19.51 2.81 0.85
N ASP A 382 20.59 3.52 1.09
CA ASP A 382 21.45 3.99 -0.01
C ASP A 382 22.15 2.84 -0.72
N GLU A 383 22.60 1.88 0.06
CA GLU A 383 23.22 0.65 -0.42
C GLU A 383 22.44 -0.56 0.11
N ILE A 384 22.14 -1.50 -0.79
CA ILE A 384 21.49 -2.76 -0.43
C ILE A 384 22.58 -3.78 -0.13
N SER A 385 23.33 -3.55 0.91
CA SER A 385 24.38 -4.44 1.43
C SER A 385 24.25 -4.52 2.94
N ARG A 386 24.94 -5.50 3.55
CA ARG A 386 24.94 -5.65 5.02
C ARG A 386 25.62 -4.49 5.74
N ASP A 387 26.45 -3.75 5.02
CA ASP A 387 27.24 -2.62 5.51
C ASP A 387 26.80 -1.35 4.80
N GLY A 388 25.51 -1.04 4.85
CA GLY A 388 24.90 0.05 4.11
C GLY A 388 24.62 1.28 4.96
N THR A 389 24.41 2.38 4.27
CA THR A 389 23.97 3.65 4.85
C THR A 389 22.46 3.80 4.66
N VAL A 390 21.76 4.25 5.69
CA VAL A 390 20.37 4.69 5.61
C VAL A 390 20.36 6.19 5.49
N SER A 391 19.83 6.67 4.39
CA SER A 391 19.71 8.10 4.11
C SER A 391 18.27 8.56 4.11
N GLU A 392 18.08 9.86 4.22
CA GLU A 392 16.78 10.49 4.08
C GLU A 392 16.83 11.74 3.21
N TYR A 393 15.70 12.05 2.60
CA TYR A 393 15.38 13.36 2.10
C TYR A 393 14.38 14.02 3.03
N ILE A 394 14.67 15.24 3.48
CA ILE A 394 13.79 16.07 4.32
C ILE A 394 13.18 17.11 3.41
N ILE A 395 11.88 17.00 3.11
CA ILE A 395 11.17 17.85 2.15
C ILE A 395 10.19 18.76 2.91
N ARG A 396 10.31 20.07 2.69
CA ARG A 396 9.45 21.10 3.29
C ARG A 396 8.23 21.38 2.43
N GLY A 397 7.23 22.06 2.99
CA GLY A 397 5.97 22.36 2.29
C GLY A 397 6.14 23.18 1.00
N ASP A 398 7.19 23.99 0.91
CA ASP A 398 7.53 24.78 -0.29
C ASP A 398 8.30 23.99 -1.37
N GLY A 399 8.55 22.69 -1.13
CA GLY A 399 9.31 21.83 -2.01
C GLY A 399 10.83 21.89 -1.82
N THR A 400 11.36 22.76 -0.98
CA THR A 400 12.80 22.74 -0.68
C THR A 400 13.16 21.46 0.08
N TYR A 401 14.32 20.91 -0.19
CA TYR A 401 14.75 19.66 0.43
C TYR A 401 16.24 19.63 0.76
N ASP A 402 16.57 18.87 1.79
CA ASP A 402 17.91 18.48 2.18
C ASP A 402 18.05 16.97 2.12
N ARG A 403 19.28 16.48 1.96
CA ARG A 403 19.61 15.06 2.10
C ARG A 403 20.54 14.88 3.28
N ASP A 404 20.23 13.90 4.12
CA ASP A 404 21.02 13.60 5.31
C ASP A 404 21.17 12.07 5.51
N ILE A 405 22.09 11.68 6.37
CA ILE A 405 22.33 10.31 6.78
C ILE A 405 21.63 10.07 8.11
N VAL A 406 20.72 9.11 8.16
CA VAL A 406 20.01 8.74 9.37
C VAL A 406 20.92 7.92 10.30
N PHE A 407 21.54 6.86 9.77
CA PHE A 407 22.54 6.02 10.45
C PHE A 407 23.26 5.09 9.49
N ASN A 408 24.33 4.47 9.99
CA ASN A 408 25.12 3.49 9.25
C ASN A 408 24.93 2.09 9.90
N THR A 409 24.81 1.04 9.08
CA THR A 409 24.56 -0.33 9.51
C THR A 409 25.83 -1.22 9.56
N GLU A 410 27.01 -0.66 9.24
CA GLU A 410 28.29 -1.39 9.04
C GLU A 410 28.66 -2.40 10.14
N LYS A 411 28.26 -2.15 11.39
CA LYS A 411 28.64 -3.03 12.51
C LYS A 411 27.50 -3.87 13.06
N GLN A 412 26.33 -3.82 12.43
CA GLN A 412 25.11 -4.35 13.04
C GLN A 412 24.49 -5.48 12.23
N GLU A 413 25.00 -5.76 11.04
CA GLU A 413 24.48 -6.77 10.12
C GLU A 413 22.95 -6.67 9.96
N LEU A 414 22.46 -5.51 9.52
CA LEU A 414 21.03 -5.24 9.36
C LEU A 414 20.62 -5.36 7.90
N GLY A 415 19.53 -6.09 7.64
CA GLY A 415 18.80 -6.11 6.38
C GLY A 415 17.46 -5.36 6.53
N LEU A 416 17.48 -4.03 6.40
CA LEU A 416 16.32 -3.19 6.69
C LEU A 416 15.26 -3.27 5.60
N ARG A 417 14.05 -3.64 5.99
CA ARG A 417 12.87 -3.72 5.11
C ARG A 417 12.03 -2.46 5.29
N LEU A 418 12.46 -1.38 4.66
CA LEU A 418 11.83 -0.07 4.84
C LEU A 418 10.36 -0.03 4.36
N GLN A 419 10.01 -0.81 3.36
CA GLN A 419 8.61 -0.91 2.90
C GLN A 419 7.67 -1.52 3.96
N ASP A 420 8.20 -2.33 4.88
CA ASP A 420 7.44 -2.97 5.96
C ASP A 420 7.50 -2.18 7.27
N SER A 421 8.09 -0.98 7.26
CA SER A 421 8.23 -0.12 8.43
C SER A 421 6.90 0.52 8.83
N GLU A 422 6.79 0.92 10.08
CA GLU A 422 5.63 1.64 10.59
C GLU A 422 6.07 2.87 11.41
N GLN A 423 5.45 4.01 11.12
CA GLN A 423 5.54 5.18 11.97
C GLN A 423 4.63 4.98 13.18
N VAL A 424 5.21 4.61 14.30
CA VAL A 424 4.49 4.23 15.53
C VAL A 424 4.20 5.40 16.48
N ALA A 425 4.91 6.51 16.29
CA ALA A 425 4.66 7.75 17.00
C ALA A 425 5.11 8.94 16.14
N LYS A 426 4.80 10.16 16.61
CA LYS A 426 5.09 11.40 15.87
C LYS A 426 6.56 11.54 15.45
N ASN A 427 7.47 11.02 16.26
CA ASN A 427 8.91 11.07 16.04
C ASN A 427 9.60 9.70 16.09
N VAL A 428 8.84 8.59 16.00
CA VAL A 428 9.38 7.24 16.13
C VAL A 428 8.99 6.37 14.93
N LEU A 429 10.01 5.82 14.30
CA LEU A 429 9.90 4.84 13.23
C LEU A 429 10.37 3.48 13.75
N LEU A 430 9.60 2.43 13.47
CA LEU A 430 9.95 1.05 13.72
C LEU A 430 10.20 0.34 12.39
N ILE A 431 11.39 -0.22 12.24
CA ILE A 431 11.85 -0.85 10.99
C ILE A 431 12.11 -2.33 11.25
N PRO A 432 11.50 -3.27 10.51
CA PRO A 432 11.92 -4.66 10.51
C PRO A 432 13.26 -4.80 9.80
N SER A 433 14.18 -5.50 10.41
CA SER A 433 15.44 -5.91 9.81
C SER A 433 15.46 -7.43 9.69
N GLN A 434 15.41 -7.96 8.48
CA GLN A 434 15.35 -9.38 8.22
C GLN A 434 16.62 -9.87 7.57
N ILE A 435 17.24 -10.88 8.18
CA ILE A 435 18.34 -11.64 7.59
C ILE A 435 18.02 -13.13 7.70
N LYS A 436 17.91 -13.80 6.55
CA LYS A 436 17.50 -15.21 6.48
C LYS A 436 16.14 -15.41 7.16
N ARG A 437 16.12 -16.18 8.28
CA ARG A 437 14.93 -16.50 9.08
C ARG A 437 14.89 -15.78 10.42
N ALA A 438 15.63 -14.72 10.58
CA ALA A 438 15.61 -13.93 11.79
C ALA A 438 15.16 -12.50 11.48
N VAL A 439 14.25 -11.96 12.26
CA VAL A 439 13.82 -10.56 12.22
C VAL A 439 14.27 -9.88 13.51
N ARG A 440 14.80 -8.67 13.38
CA ARG A 440 15.02 -7.74 14.48
C ARG A 440 14.18 -6.51 14.27
N LEU A 441 13.75 -5.88 15.34
CA LEU A 441 13.12 -4.56 15.26
C LEU A 441 14.16 -3.47 15.50
N VAL A 442 14.18 -2.47 14.66
CA VAL A 442 15.06 -1.31 14.77
C VAL A 442 14.19 -0.08 15.04
N ARG A 443 14.38 0.58 16.17
CA ARG A 443 13.68 1.81 16.54
C ARG A 443 14.56 3.00 16.26
N VAL A 444 14.08 3.92 15.43
CA VAL A 444 14.70 5.19 15.09
C VAL A 444 13.86 6.31 15.68
N THR A 445 14.50 7.31 16.27
CA THR A 445 13.84 8.51 16.82
C THR A 445 14.39 9.75 16.11
N PHE A 446 13.52 10.60 15.60
CA PHE A 446 13.83 11.85 14.90
C PHE A 446 13.65 13.06 15.79
#